data_b6ed30d77c26433109be4d5af7703734
#
_entry.id   b6ed30d77c26433109be4d5af7703734
#
_cell.length_a   1.000
_cell.length_b   1.000
_cell.length_c   1.000
_cell.angle_alpha   90.00
_cell.angle_beta   90.00
_cell.angle_gamma   90.00
#
_symmetry.space_group_name_H-M   'P 1'
#
loop_
_entity.id
_entity.type
_entity.pdbx_description
1 polymer ?
#
loop_
_entity_poly.entity_id
_entity_poly.type
_entity_poly.pdbx_seq_one_letter_code
_entity_poly.pdbx_strand_id
1 'polypeptide(L)'
;MTVRKPNPGYTASVDDRIASAALELLRSRGPNAVSVESVAAASGVAKTTIYRRFANRDALLTAAVTSAATAIPIPDGLTAKDTVRWVLRHARDTIDDVVGRGTVAAVMSDADPTFTELLLGMIRTTTRPFRQDLRDRALKGEIRADLDIELVISILLGVVVAEMIRGRPTDDAWVESVIEVLWPALSGPES
;
A
#
# COMPACT_ATOMS: atom_id res chain seq x y z
N MET A 1 7.74 11.26 -9.32
CA MET A 1 6.84 11.09 -10.48
C MET A 1 5.44 11.46 -10.05
N THR A 2 4.81 12.38 -10.70
CA THR A 2 3.67 13.18 -10.29
C THR A 2 2.43 12.31 -10.06
N VAL A 3 1.85 12.40 -8.87
CA VAL A 3 0.47 11.96 -8.60
C VAL A 3 -0.40 12.44 -9.77
N ARG A 4 -1.05 11.51 -10.45
CA ARG A 4 -1.96 11.80 -11.56
C ARG A 4 -3.04 12.76 -11.06
N LYS A 5 -2.86 14.05 -11.37
CA LYS A 5 -3.90 15.06 -11.14
C LYS A 5 -5.21 14.53 -11.75
N PRO A 6 -6.34 14.61 -11.02
CA PRO A 6 -7.63 14.25 -11.59
C PRO A 6 -7.86 15.06 -12.86
N ASN A 7 -8.31 14.38 -13.92
CA ASN A 7 -8.73 15.01 -15.16
C ASN A 7 -9.81 16.06 -14.85
N PRO A 8 -9.68 17.33 -15.26
CA PRO A 8 -10.61 18.41 -14.87
C PRO A 8 -12.06 18.26 -15.36
N GLY A 9 -12.45 17.11 -15.92
CA GLY A 9 -13.80 16.77 -16.34
C GLY A 9 -14.40 15.55 -15.64
N TYR A 10 -13.70 14.87 -14.71
CA TYR A 10 -14.22 13.71 -14.00
C TYR A 10 -14.90 14.16 -12.70
N THR A 11 -16.22 14.27 -12.73
CA THR A 11 -17.01 14.42 -11.50
C THR A 11 -16.93 13.10 -10.75
N ALA A 12 -16.16 13.05 -9.65
CA ALA A 12 -16.04 11.86 -8.81
C ALA A 12 -17.44 11.31 -8.48
N SER A 13 -17.66 10.03 -8.70
CA SER A 13 -18.95 9.40 -8.39
C SER A 13 -19.24 9.52 -6.90
N VAL A 14 -20.49 9.37 -6.51
CA VAL A 14 -20.88 9.37 -5.10
C VAL A 14 -20.12 8.28 -4.34
N ASP A 15 -19.90 7.13 -4.97
CA ASP A 15 -19.15 6.00 -4.39
C ASP A 15 -17.67 6.34 -4.20
N ASP A 16 -17.05 7.01 -5.19
CA ASP A 16 -15.65 7.46 -5.07
C ASP A 16 -15.48 8.46 -3.91
N ARG A 17 -16.44 9.37 -3.75
CA ARG A 17 -16.42 10.35 -2.64
C ARG A 17 -16.53 9.67 -1.28
N ILE A 18 -17.42 8.66 -1.17
CA ILE A 18 -17.59 7.88 0.06
C ILE A 18 -16.32 7.08 0.35
N ALA A 19 -15.78 6.36 -0.64
CA ALA A 19 -14.58 5.55 -0.49
C ALA A 19 -13.35 6.41 -0.12
N SER A 20 -13.16 7.56 -0.78
CA SER A 20 -12.07 8.49 -0.47
C SER A 20 -12.16 9.07 0.94
N ALA A 21 -13.37 9.44 1.40
CA ALA A 21 -13.58 9.93 2.75
C ALA A 21 -13.34 8.83 3.80
N ALA A 22 -13.76 7.60 3.53
CA ALA A 22 -13.50 6.45 4.40
C ALA A 22 -12.00 6.14 4.46
N LEU A 23 -11.29 6.21 3.34
CA LEU A 23 -9.83 6.00 3.27
C LEU A 23 -9.07 7.06 4.07
N GLU A 24 -9.45 8.33 3.96
CA GLU A 24 -8.81 9.41 4.73
C GLU A 24 -9.01 9.25 6.24
N LEU A 25 -10.21 8.85 6.68
CA LEU A 25 -10.49 8.54 8.09
C LEU A 25 -9.68 7.34 8.57
N LEU A 26 -9.60 6.29 7.75
CA LEU A 26 -8.80 5.11 8.02
C LEU A 26 -7.32 5.46 8.18
N ARG A 27 -6.76 6.20 7.23
CA ARG A 27 -5.36 6.59 7.21
C ARG A 27 -4.97 7.45 8.42
N SER A 28 -5.79 8.45 8.75
CA SER A 28 -5.48 9.42 9.79
C SER A 28 -5.80 8.93 11.22
N ARG A 29 -6.86 8.14 11.40
CA ARG A 29 -7.42 7.79 12.71
C ARG A 29 -7.62 6.29 12.94
N GLY A 30 -7.32 5.46 11.93
CA GLY A 30 -7.50 4.01 11.99
C GLY A 30 -8.95 3.54 11.74
N PRO A 31 -9.17 2.21 11.71
CA PRO A 31 -10.45 1.62 11.30
C PRO A 31 -11.61 2.01 12.21
N ASN A 32 -11.38 2.25 13.50
CA ASN A 32 -12.44 2.62 14.45
C ASN A 32 -13.05 4.01 14.17
N ALA A 33 -12.36 4.87 13.43
CA ALA A 33 -12.89 6.17 13.02
C ALA A 33 -13.83 6.09 11.82
N VAL A 34 -13.87 4.94 11.11
CA VAL A 34 -14.74 4.75 9.96
C VAL A 34 -16.12 4.31 10.42
N SER A 35 -17.08 5.21 10.32
CA SER A 35 -18.52 4.98 10.57
C SER A 35 -19.34 5.70 9.51
N VAL A 36 -20.63 5.35 9.36
CA VAL A 36 -21.51 6.05 8.42
C VAL A 36 -21.59 7.54 8.78
N GLU A 37 -21.60 7.87 10.08
CA GLU A 37 -21.65 9.24 10.59
C GLU A 37 -20.41 10.05 10.19
N SER A 38 -19.22 9.49 10.46
CA SER A 38 -17.95 10.17 10.16
C SER A 38 -17.71 10.29 8.66
N VAL A 39 -18.06 9.24 7.90
CA VAL A 39 -17.96 9.27 6.42
C VAL A 39 -18.96 10.25 5.81
N ALA A 40 -20.19 10.34 6.33
CA ALA A 40 -21.15 11.34 5.89
C ALA A 40 -20.65 12.77 6.12
N ALA A 41 -20.10 13.02 7.32
CA ALA A 41 -19.52 14.33 7.65
C ALA A 41 -18.33 14.69 6.76
N ALA A 42 -17.44 13.73 6.47
CA ALA A 42 -16.23 13.96 5.67
C ALA A 42 -16.53 14.06 4.17
N SER A 43 -17.45 13.23 3.64
CA SER A 43 -17.76 13.17 2.20
C SER A 43 -18.80 14.22 1.76
N GLY A 44 -19.59 14.77 2.70
CA GLY A 44 -20.76 15.60 2.40
C GLY A 44 -21.92 14.82 1.77
N VAL A 45 -21.91 13.47 1.85
CA VAL A 45 -22.97 12.62 1.33
C VAL A 45 -23.97 12.30 2.45
N ALA A 46 -25.27 12.41 2.16
CA ALA A 46 -26.30 12.14 3.16
C ALA A 46 -26.23 10.69 3.68
N LYS A 47 -26.40 10.48 4.98
CA LYS A 47 -26.37 9.15 5.63
C LYS A 47 -27.30 8.13 4.94
N THR A 48 -28.49 8.55 4.55
CA THR A 48 -29.45 7.70 3.84
C THR A 48 -28.91 7.19 2.50
N THR A 49 -28.12 8.01 1.80
CA THR A 49 -27.44 7.61 0.56
C THR A 49 -26.34 6.61 0.83
N ILE A 50 -25.58 6.79 1.93
CA ILE A 50 -24.52 5.84 2.32
C ILE A 50 -25.14 4.49 2.71
N TYR A 51 -26.15 4.47 3.58
CA TYR A 51 -26.82 3.22 3.99
C TYR A 51 -27.43 2.44 2.82
N ARG A 52 -27.89 3.11 1.78
CA ARG A 52 -28.41 2.45 0.58
C ARG A 52 -27.31 1.73 -0.24
N ARG A 53 -26.05 2.15 -0.13
CA ARG A 53 -24.91 1.65 -0.91
C ARG A 53 -24.02 0.70 -0.13
N PHE A 54 -23.87 0.94 1.16
CA PHE A 54 -23.00 0.21 2.06
C PHE A 54 -23.80 -0.27 3.26
N ALA A 55 -23.94 -1.59 3.39
CA ALA A 55 -24.82 -2.20 4.40
C ALA A 55 -24.36 -1.94 5.84
N ASN A 56 -23.04 -1.80 6.04
CA ASN A 56 -22.42 -1.65 7.36
C ASN A 56 -21.03 -1.00 7.26
N ARG A 57 -20.38 -0.85 8.42
CA ARG A 57 -19.03 -0.33 8.56
C ARG A 57 -17.99 -1.16 7.75
N ASP A 58 -18.11 -2.48 7.76
CA ASP A 58 -17.15 -3.35 7.08
C ASP A 58 -17.22 -3.18 5.56
N ALA A 59 -18.41 -2.91 5.01
CA ALA A 59 -18.57 -2.57 3.60
C ALA A 59 -17.89 -1.23 3.25
N LEU A 60 -17.91 -0.23 4.15
CA LEU A 60 -17.18 1.02 3.98
C LEU A 60 -15.66 0.81 4.05
N LEU A 61 -15.18 0.03 5.01
CA LEU A 61 -13.76 -0.33 5.11
C LEU A 61 -13.28 -1.10 3.88
N THR A 62 -14.08 -2.07 3.42
CA THR A 62 -13.80 -2.82 2.18
C THR A 62 -13.70 -1.89 0.98
N ALA A 63 -14.64 -0.95 0.82
CA ALA A 63 -14.61 0.01 -0.27
C ALA A 63 -13.37 0.92 -0.21
N ALA A 64 -13.03 1.41 0.99
CA ALA A 64 -11.84 2.24 1.22
C ALA A 64 -10.56 1.49 0.84
N VAL A 65 -10.37 0.29 1.39
CA VAL A 65 -9.19 -0.54 1.12
C VAL A 65 -9.12 -0.97 -0.34
N THR A 66 -10.25 -1.36 -0.96
CA THR A 66 -10.28 -1.76 -2.36
C THR A 66 -9.99 -0.60 -3.31
N SER A 67 -10.45 0.62 -2.99
CA SER A 67 -10.14 1.81 -3.80
C SER A 67 -8.63 2.13 -3.81
N ALA A 68 -7.94 1.74 -2.76
CA ALA A 68 -6.50 1.90 -2.59
C ALA A 68 -5.68 0.71 -3.15
N ALA A 69 -6.29 -0.46 -3.27
CA ALA A 69 -5.66 -1.74 -3.65
C ALA A 69 -5.41 -1.87 -5.16
N THR A 70 -4.93 -0.84 -5.82
CA THR A 70 -4.59 -0.94 -7.24
C THR A 70 -3.19 -1.54 -7.38
N ALA A 71 -3.11 -2.77 -7.89
CA ALA A 71 -1.83 -3.33 -8.30
C ALA A 71 -1.28 -2.47 -9.46
N ILE A 72 -0.15 -1.81 -9.23
CA ILE A 72 0.50 -1.04 -10.29
C ILE A 72 1.46 -1.98 -11.03
N PRO A 73 1.30 -2.14 -12.35
CA PRO A 73 2.20 -2.97 -13.12
C PRO A 73 3.62 -2.42 -13.05
N ILE A 74 4.58 -3.31 -12.86
CA ILE A 74 6.00 -2.95 -12.91
C ILE A 74 6.31 -2.47 -14.33
N PRO A 75 7.00 -1.33 -14.51
CA PRO A 75 7.38 -0.86 -15.83
C PRO A 75 8.31 -1.86 -16.55
N ASP A 76 8.08 -2.04 -17.84
CA ASP A 76 8.94 -2.89 -18.67
C ASP A 76 10.37 -2.32 -18.78
N GLY A 77 11.35 -3.21 -18.99
CA GLY A 77 12.73 -2.84 -19.27
C GLY A 77 13.56 -2.42 -18.05
N LEU A 78 13.05 -2.51 -16.84
CA LEU A 78 13.84 -2.27 -15.64
C LEU A 78 14.83 -3.42 -15.39
N THR A 79 16.06 -3.08 -14.94
CA THR A 79 16.96 -4.08 -14.35
C THR A 79 16.36 -4.63 -13.05
N ALA A 80 16.87 -5.77 -12.57
CA ALA A 80 16.44 -6.33 -11.29
C ALA A 80 16.59 -5.31 -10.13
N LYS A 81 17.74 -4.61 -10.09
CA LYS A 81 18.02 -3.57 -9.10
C LYS A 81 17.04 -2.40 -9.21
N ASP A 82 16.74 -1.96 -10.43
CA ASP A 82 15.78 -0.85 -10.65
C ASP A 82 14.36 -1.26 -10.32
N THR A 83 13.99 -2.53 -10.53
CA THR A 83 12.68 -3.05 -10.10
C THR A 83 12.55 -3.00 -8.57
N VAL A 84 13.54 -3.47 -7.81
CA VAL A 84 13.51 -3.40 -6.35
C VAL A 84 13.42 -1.95 -5.87
N ARG A 85 14.21 -1.04 -6.48
CA ARG A 85 14.14 0.40 -6.21
C ARG A 85 12.75 0.98 -6.48
N TRP A 86 12.17 0.64 -7.62
CA TRP A 86 10.83 1.09 -8.01
C TRP A 86 9.77 0.59 -7.02
N VAL A 87 9.84 -0.69 -6.63
CA VAL A 87 8.91 -1.28 -5.65
C VAL A 87 9.04 -0.61 -4.28
N LEU A 88 10.27 -0.34 -3.83
CA LEU A 88 10.48 0.33 -2.54
C LEU A 88 9.89 1.76 -2.54
N ARG A 89 10.10 2.53 -3.61
CA ARG A 89 9.46 3.84 -3.79
C ARG A 89 7.94 3.73 -3.76
N HIS A 90 7.40 2.76 -4.50
CA HIS A 90 5.96 2.55 -4.57
C HIS A 90 5.36 2.09 -3.22
N ALA A 91 6.06 1.22 -2.49
CA ALA A 91 5.67 0.79 -1.15
C ALA A 91 5.65 1.98 -0.17
N ARG A 92 6.67 2.85 -0.21
CA ARG A 92 6.73 4.10 0.56
C ARG A 92 5.51 4.97 0.28
N ASP A 93 5.27 5.30 -0.99
CA ASP A 93 4.17 6.17 -1.40
C ASP A 93 2.81 5.56 -0.98
N THR A 94 2.64 4.24 -1.13
CA THR A 94 1.43 3.54 -0.71
C THR A 94 1.25 3.56 0.82
N ILE A 95 2.31 3.35 1.59
CA ILE A 95 2.22 3.37 3.05
C ILE A 95 1.92 4.79 3.55
N ASP A 96 2.55 5.81 2.98
CA ASP A 96 2.32 7.19 3.38
C ASP A 96 0.94 7.69 2.97
N ASP A 97 0.50 7.41 1.74
CA ASP A 97 -0.72 7.96 1.16
C ASP A 97 -1.97 7.15 1.45
N VAL A 98 -1.85 5.83 1.65
CA VAL A 98 -2.98 4.90 1.75
C VAL A 98 -3.10 4.28 3.14
N VAL A 99 -2.01 3.67 3.64
CA VAL A 99 -2.03 2.92 4.90
C VAL A 99 -2.09 3.88 6.09
N GLY A 100 -1.10 4.77 6.20
CA GLY A 100 -1.02 5.75 7.28
C GLY A 100 -0.77 5.15 8.67
N ARG A 101 -0.43 6.03 9.61
CA ARG A 101 -0.09 5.62 11.00
C ARG A 101 -1.26 4.99 11.76
N GLY A 102 -2.48 5.45 11.51
CA GLY A 102 -3.68 4.94 12.19
C GLY A 102 -3.95 3.47 11.85
N THR A 103 -3.73 3.09 10.61
CA THR A 103 -3.85 1.70 10.13
C THR A 103 -2.77 0.81 10.74
N VAL A 104 -1.50 1.24 10.71
CA VAL A 104 -0.40 0.46 11.31
C VAL A 104 -0.62 0.24 12.80
N ALA A 105 -1.01 1.27 13.55
CA ALA A 105 -1.32 1.15 14.96
C ALA A 105 -2.46 0.14 15.24
N ALA A 106 -3.51 0.16 14.43
CA ALA A 106 -4.64 -0.75 14.58
C ALA A 106 -4.24 -2.23 14.35
N VAL A 107 -3.43 -2.49 13.32
CA VAL A 107 -2.92 -3.85 13.04
C VAL A 107 -2.00 -4.33 14.16
N MET A 108 -1.08 -3.48 14.63
CA MET A 108 -0.15 -3.85 15.72
C MET A 108 -0.85 -4.11 17.07
N SER A 109 -2.00 -3.48 17.30
CA SER A 109 -2.79 -3.69 18.54
C SER A 109 -3.81 -4.84 18.43
N ASP A 110 -3.93 -5.46 17.25
CA ASP A 110 -4.95 -6.49 16.93
C ASP A 110 -6.39 -6.05 17.31
N ALA A 111 -6.64 -4.75 17.20
CA ALA A 111 -7.90 -4.16 17.66
C ALA A 111 -9.10 -4.52 16.76
N ASP A 112 -8.85 -4.96 15.53
CA ASP A 112 -9.88 -5.31 14.54
C ASP A 112 -9.37 -6.42 13.61
N PRO A 113 -9.56 -7.71 14.00
CA PRO A 113 -9.08 -8.84 13.20
C PRO A 113 -9.66 -8.88 11.79
N THR A 114 -10.93 -8.49 11.61
CA THR A 114 -11.58 -8.45 10.29
C THR A 114 -10.90 -7.43 9.38
N PHE A 115 -10.58 -6.26 9.92
CA PHE A 115 -9.83 -5.25 9.19
C PHE A 115 -8.40 -5.70 8.88
N THR A 116 -7.73 -6.36 9.83
CA THR A 116 -6.37 -6.91 9.62
C THR A 116 -6.37 -7.89 8.44
N GLU A 117 -7.32 -8.82 8.37
CA GLU A 117 -7.45 -9.75 7.24
C GLU A 117 -7.71 -9.04 5.90
N LEU A 118 -8.54 -8.01 5.89
CA LEU A 118 -8.81 -7.18 4.72
C LEU A 118 -7.53 -6.51 4.21
N LEU A 119 -6.75 -5.90 5.11
CA LEU A 119 -5.49 -5.24 4.79
C LEU A 119 -4.44 -6.24 4.27
N LEU A 120 -4.30 -7.40 4.91
CA LEU A 120 -3.41 -8.46 4.44
C LEU A 120 -3.81 -8.96 3.04
N GLY A 121 -5.11 -9.06 2.76
CA GLY A 121 -5.63 -9.35 1.42
C GLY A 121 -5.21 -8.32 0.38
N MET A 122 -5.28 -7.04 0.72
CA MET A 122 -4.80 -5.95 -0.11
C MET A 122 -3.30 -6.07 -0.38
N ILE A 123 -2.48 -6.26 0.65
CA ILE A 123 -1.02 -6.43 0.51
C ILE A 123 -0.70 -7.60 -0.42
N ARG A 124 -1.36 -8.76 -0.24
CA ARG A 124 -1.17 -9.92 -1.13
C ARG A 124 -1.49 -9.60 -2.58
N THR A 125 -2.54 -8.83 -2.83
CA THR A 125 -2.98 -8.45 -4.17
C THR A 125 -2.02 -7.46 -4.82
N THR A 126 -1.62 -6.41 -4.10
CA THR A 126 -0.75 -5.35 -4.62
C THR A 126 0.69 -5.82 -4.83
N THR A 127 1.19 -6.75 -4.02
CA THR A 127 2.54 -7.30 -4.15
C THR A 127 2.65 -8.46 -5.15
N ARG A 128 1.54 -8.97 -5.67
CA ARG A 128 1.52 -10.12 -6.60
C ARG A 128 2.37 -9.91 -7.85
N PRO A 129 2.30 -8.77 -8.58
CA PRO A 129 3.14 -8.55 -9.75
C PRO A 129 4.63 -8.57 -9.42
N PHE A 130 5.04 -7.96 -8.31
CA PHE A 130 6.42 -7.94 -7.86
C PHE A 130 6.92 -9.34 -7.47
N ARG A 131 6.10 -10.10 -6.76
CA ARG A 131 6.39 -11.50 -6.41
C ARG A 131 6.67 -12.33 -7.66
N GLN A 132 5.87 -12.16 -8.70
CA GLN A 132 6.06 -12.86 -9.96
C GLN A 132 7.33 -12.40 -10.67
N ASP A 133 7.59 -11.10 -10.78
CA ASP A 133 8.80 -10.55 -11.40
C ASP A 133 10.07 -11.07 -10.72
N LEU A 134 10.13 -11.10 -9.39
CA LEU A 134 11.29 -11.64 -8.66
C LEU A 134 11.52 -13.14 -8.96
N ARG A 135 10.45 -13.93 -9.04
CA ARG A 135 10.57 -15.37 -9.41
C ARG A 135 11.13 -15.54 -10.83
N ASP A 136 10.62 -14.77 -11.78
CA ASP A 136 11.06 -14.83 -13.15
C ASP A 136 12.53 -14.40 -13.29
N ARG A 137 12.98 -13.40 -12.52
CA ARG A 137 14.37 -12.96 -12.46
C ARG A 137 15.30 -13.97 -11.81
N ALA A 138 14.85 -14.64 -10.76
CA ALA A 138 15.59 -15.73 -10.13
C ALA A 138 15.80 -16.89 -11.12
N LEU A 139 14.78 -17.25 -11.91
CA LEU A 139 14.89 -18.26 -12.95
C LEU A 139 15.86 -17.87 -14.08
N LYS A 140 16.00 -16.59 -14.37
CA LYS A 140 16.94 -16.04 -15.36
C LYS A 140 18.35 -15.84 -14.80
N GLY A 141 18.57 -16.03 -13.52
CA GLY A 141 19.87 -15.79 -12.86
C GLY A 141 20.20 -14.32 -12.66
N GLU A 142 19.24 -13.41 -12.78
CA GLU A 142 19.42 -11.96 -12.54
C GLU A 142 19.51 -11.63 -11.03
N ILE A 143 18.95 -12.50 -10.20
CA ILE A 143 19.09 -12.50 -8.74
C ILE A 143 19.30 -13.94 -8.25
N ARG A 144 19.71 -14.09 -7.00
CA ARG A 144 19.92 -15.42 -6.40
C ARG A 144 18.67 -16.29 -6.48
N ALA A 145 18.83 -17.54 -6.87
CA ALA A 145 17.74 -18.51 -7.01
C ALA A 145 17.23 -19.07 -5.67
N ASP A 146 18.03 -18.97 -4.60
CA ASP A 146 17.74 -19.47 -3.25
C ASP A 146 17.05 -18.44 -2.33
N LEU A 147 16.63 -17.28 -2.87
CA LEU A 147 15.94 -16.24 -2.10
C LEU A 147 14.54 -16.69 -1.69
N ASP A 148 14.23 -16.48 -0.41
CA ASP A 148 12.85 -16.45 0.06
C ASP A 148 12.19 -15.13 -0.39
N ILE A 149 11.40 -15.20 -1.45
CA ILE A 149 10.72 -14.04 -2.05
C ILE A 149 9.75 -13.38 -1.07
N GLU A 150 9.08 -14.15 -0.20
CA GLU A 150 8.18 -13.58 0.81
C GLU A 150 8.97 -12.80 1.86
N LEU A 151 10.16 -13.27 2.24
CA LEU A 151 11.05 -12.56 3.14
C LEU A 151 11.55 -11.24 2.51
N VAL A 152 11.90 -11.25 1.22
CA VAL A 152 12.29 -10.01 0.51
C VAL A 152 11.16 -8.98 0.55
N ILE A 153 9.91 -9.40 0.26
CA ILE A 153 8.74 -8.53 0.34
C ILE A 153 8.56 -7.99 1.76
N SER A 154 8.68 -8.85 2.76
CA SER A 154 8.55 -8.48 4.17
C SER A 154 9.60 -7.46 4.60
N ILE A 155 10.84 -7.60 4.14
CA ILE A 155 11.91 -6.63 4.41
C ILE A 155 11.58 -5.28 3.78
N LEU A 156 11.18 -5.23 2.51
CA LEU A 156 10.86 -3.99 1.80
C LEU A 156 9.67 -3.24 2.43
N LEU A 157 8.63 -3.95 2.86
CA LEU A 157 7.51 -3.34 3.57
C LEU A 157 7.93 -2.93 5.00
N GLY A 158 8.69 -3.77 5.68
CA GLY A 158 9.09 -3.56 7.06
C GLY A 158 9.99 -2.34 7.25
N VAL A 159 10.93 -2.07 6.34
CA VAL A 159 11.80 -0.89 6.46
C VAL A 159 11.01 0.41 6.32
N VAL A 160 10.00 0.46 5.45
CA VAL A 160 9.14 1.65 5.29
C VAL A 160 8.30 1.86 6.56
N VAL A 161 7.66 0.80 7.07
CA VAL A 161 6.87 0.87 8.32
C VAL A 161 7.75 1.29 9.51
N ALA A 162 8.97 0.76 9.60
CA ALA A 162 9.90 1.12 10.66
C ALA A 162 10.26 2.61 10.64
N GLU A 163 10.55 3.19 9.48
CA GLU A 163 10.86 4.62 9.38
C GLU A 163 9.62 5.49 9.64
N MET A 164 8.43 5.07 9.20
CA MET A 164 7.17 5.74 9.55
C MET A 164 6.97 5.79 11.08
N ILE A 165 7.21 4.69 11.80
CA ILE A 165 7.11 4.63 13.26
C ILE A 165 8.14 5.57 13.91
N ARG A 166 9.37 5.61 13.38
CA ARG A 166 10.45 6.48 13.88
C ARG A 166 10.25 7.96 13.53
N GLY A 167 9.30 8.28 12.64
CA GLY A 167 9.05 9.63 12.17
C GLY A 167 10.18 10.20 11.32
N ARG A 168 10.96 9.36 10.66
CA ARG A 168 12.06 9.78 9.80
C ARG A 168 11.59 9.91 8.34
N PRO A 169 12.14 10.87 7.59
CA PRO A 169 11.80 11.04 6.19
C PRO A 169 12.32 9.85 5.36
N THR A 170 11.52 9.44 4.38
CA THR A 170 11.81 8.36 3.44
C THR A 170 11.95 8.92 2.02
N ASP A 171 12.86 9.88 1.84
CA ASP A 171 13.15 10.50 0.55
C ASP A 171 13.91 9.55 -0.41
N ASP A 172 14.24 10.03 -1.59
CA ASP A 172 14.94 9.23 -2.59
C ASP A 172 16.37 8.87 -2.15
N ALA A 173 17.04 9.69 -1.33
CA ALA A 173 18.35 9.35 -0.76
C ALA A 173 18.24 8.19 0.22
N TRP A 174 17.19 8.16 1.03
CA TRP A 174 16.90 7.02 1.89
C TRP A 174 16.64 5.74 1.07
N VAL A 175 15.87 5.82 -0.02
CA VAL A 175 15.63 4.67 -0.92
C VAL A 175 16.96 4.11 -1.44
N GLU A 176 17.87 4.96 -1.95
CA GLU A 176 19.18 4.50 -2.43
C GLU A 176 20.00 3.84 -1.32
N SER A 177 19.99 4.39 -0.10
CA SER A 177 20.68 3.77 1.05
C SER A 177 20.13 2.37 1.38
N VAL A 178 18.82 2.17 1.31
CA VAL A 178 18.21 0.85 1.50
C VAL A 178 18.64 -0.11 0.39
N ILE A 179 18.65 0.34 -0.87
CA ILE A 179 19.09 -0.47 -2.01
C ILE A 179 20.57 -0.85 -1.88
N GLU A 180 21.45 0.05 -1.46
CA GLU A 180 22.86 -0.24 -1.24
C GLU A 180 23.07 -1.34 -0.21
N VAL A 181 22.29 -1.35 0.86
CA VAL A 181 22.35 -2.38 1.91
C VAL A 181 21.78 -3.72 1.45
N LEU A 182 20.65 -3.71 0.73
CA LEU A 182 19.92 -4.94 0.38
C LEU A 182 20.44 -5.60 -0.90
N TRP A 183 20.88 -4.82 -1.88
CA TRP A 183 21.23 -5.34 -3.19
C TRP A 183 22.29 -6.44 -3.18
N PRO A 184 23.39 -6.35 -2.41
CA PRO A 184 24.40 -7.43 -2.35
C PRO A 184 23.81 -8.77 -1.89
N ALA A 185 22.79 -8.74 -1.00
CA ALA A 185 22.12 -9.96 -0.56
C ALA A 185 21.19 -10.56 -1.63
N LEU A 186 20.66 -9.73 -2.53
CA LEU A 186 19.75 -10.15 -3.59
C LEU A 186 20.49 -10.62 -4.86
N SER A 187 21.55 -9.91 -5.25
CA SER A 187 22.32 -10.20 -6.47
C SER A 187 23.24 -11.42 -6.35
N GLY A 188 23.61 -11.82 -5.14
CA GLY A 188 24.64 -12.83 -4.94
C GLY A 188 26.08 -12.27 -5.09
N PRO A 189 27.11 -13.10 -4.86
CA PRO A 189 28.49 -12.70 -5.06
C PRO A 189 28.70 -12.40 -6.55
N GLU A 190 29.36 -11.27 -6.83
CA GLU A 190 29.85 -10.99 -8.19
C GLU A 190 30.81 -12.11 -8.61
N SER A 191 30.54 -12.76 -9.74
CA SER A 191 31.34 -13.84 -10.30
C SER A 191 32.60 -13.28 -10.95
#